data_9099d83ab37b3d3c979e66dd3a57a20e
#
_entry.id   9099d83ab37b3d3c979e66dd3a57a20e
#
_cell.length_a   1.000
_cell.length_b   1.000
_cell.length_c   1.000
_cell.angle_alpha   90.00
_cell.angle_beta   90.00
_cell.angle_gamma   90.00
#
_symmetry.space_group_name_H-M   'P 1'
#
loop_
_entity.id
_entity.type
_entity.pdbx_description
1 polymer ?
#
loop_
_entity_poly.entity_id
_entity_poly.type
_entity_poly.pdbx_seq_one_letter_code
_entity_poly.pdbx_strand_id
1 'polypeptide(L)'
;KIRAMEIIDELESVRRGLYGGATGYIDFGGDMDFCITIRTMVKKGNEVYLQAGAGIVADSVPENEYYECCNKVMALAKTLVEEENL
;
A
#
# COMPACT_ATOMS: atom_id res chain seq x y z
N LYS A 1 6.99 -5.79 18.24
CA LYS A 1 7.17 -4.98 17.02
C LYS A 1 8.40 -5.39 16.20
N ILE A 2 9.55 -5.54 16.85
CA ILE A 2 10.80 -5.85 16.13
C ILE A 2 10.71 -7.22 15.46
N ARG A 3 10.18 -8.23 16.15
CA ARG A 3 10.02 -9.55 15.56
C ARG A 3 9.03 -9.54 14.38
N ALA A 4 7.97 -8.77 14.49
CA ALA A 4 7.02 -8.62 13.37
C ALA A 4 7.70 -8.00 12.15
N MET A 5 8.54 -7.00 12.34
CA MET A 5 9.30 -6.38 11.25
C MET A 5 10.26 -7.37 10.59
N GLU A 6 10.92 -8.20 11.39
CA GLU A 6 11.82 -9.24 10.87
C GLU A 6 11.07 -10.26 10.03
N ILE A 7 9.89 -10.70 10.48
CA ILE A 7 9.06 -11.66 9.76
C ILE A 7 8.59 -11.06 8.42
N ILE A 8 8.17 -9.81 8.43
CA ILE A 8 7.76 -9.12 7.20
C ILE A 8 8.93 -9.09 6.21
N ASP A 9 10.12 -8.74 6.68
CA ASP A 9 11.30 -8.69 5.82
C ASP A 9 11.64 -10.05 5.22
N GLU A 10 11.49 -11.12 6.00
CA GLU A 10 11.74 -12.48 5.53
C GLU A 10 10.72 -12.97 4.50
N LEU A 11 9.45 -12.62 4.69
CA LEU A 11 8.35 -13.16 3.90
C LEU A 11 8.03 -12.36 2.65
N GLU A 12 8.24 -11.05 2.67
CA GLU A 12 7.96 -10.22 1.49
C GLU A 12 9.11 -10.32 0.49
N SER A 13 8.78 -10.70 -0.72
CA SER A 13 9.75 -10.89 -1.81
C SER A 13 10.10 -9.60 -2.55
N VAL A 14 9.29 -8.55 -2.38
CA VAL A 14 9.45 -7.29 -3.11
C VAL A 14 9.50 -6.14 -2.11
N ARG A 15 10.38 -5.17 -2.36
CA ARG A 15 10.44 -3.96 -1.54
C ARG A 15 9.19 -3.13 -1.74
N ARG A 16 8.66 -2.60 -0.65
CA ARG A 16 7.42 -1.81 -0.70
C ARG A 16 7.58 -0.46 -1.39
N GLY A 17 8.78 0.14 -1.35
CA GLY A 17 8.98 1.50 -1.85
C GLY A 17 8.15 2.49 -1.05
N LEU A 18 7.27 3.22 -1.72
CA LEU A 18 6.41 4.23 -1.08
C LEU A 18 5.27 3.63 -0.27
N TYR A 19 4.86 2.41 -0.58
CA TYR A 19 3.68 1.80 0.05
C TYR A 19 3.88 1.60 1.56
N GLY A 20 2.88 2.04 2.32
CA GLY A 20 2.90 1.88 3.78
C GLY A 20 3.79 2.88 4.51
N GLY A 21 4.49 3.73 3.77
CA GLY A 21 5.28 4.80 4.35
C GLY A 21 4.42 6.00 4.74
N ALA A 22 5.06 7.11 5.02
CA ALA A 22 4.37 8.35 5.37
C ALA A 22 4.54 9.39 4.27
N THR A 23 3.45 10.02 3.89
CA THR A 23 3.43 11.09 2.90
C THR A 23 2.80 12.33 3.53
N GLY A 24 3.45 13.48 3.39
CA GLY A 24 2.92 14.67 3.98
C GLY A 24 3.75 15.90 3.71
N TYR A 25 3.56 16.92 4.53
CA TYR A 25 4.29 18.16 4.39
C TYR A 25 4.71 18.72 5.74
N ILE A 26 5.75 19.54 5.71
CA ILE A 26 6.20 20.33 6.86
C ILE A 26 6.31 21.76 6.35
N ASP A 27 5.56 22.69 6.94
CA ASP A 27 5.64 24.09 6.52
C ASP A 27 6.71 24.86 7.30
N PHE A 28 6.99 26.08 6.87
CA PHE A 28 8.02 26.89 7.49
C PHE A 28 7.63 27.41 8.88
N GLY A 29 6.34 27.38 9.22
CA GLY A 29 5.84 27.72 10.54
C GLY A 29 5.97 26.59 11.56
N GLY A 30 6.41 25.41 11.13
CA GLY A 30 6.55 24.24 11.99
C GLY A 30 5.36 23.32 12.03
N ASP A 31 4.29 23.65 11.33
CA ASP A 31 3.13 22.75 11.22
C ASP A 31 3.47 21.61 10.25
N MET A 32 2.96 20.44 10.56
CA MET A 32 3.15 19.27 9.70
C MET A 32 1.89 18.39 9.69
N ASP A 33 1.69 17.71 8.58
CA ASP A 33 0.60 16.76 8.43
C ASP A 33 1.06 15.60 7.54
N PHE A 34 0.86 14.38 8.02
CA PHE A 34 1.29 13.18 7.33
C PHE A 34 0.15 12.16 7.31
N CYS A 35 0.11 11.38 6.24
CA CYS A 35 -0.79 10.23 6.14
C CYS A 35 0.01 9.01 5.73
N ILE A 36 -0.56 7.83 6.00
CA ILE A 36 0.03 6.58 5.52
C ILE A 36 -0.18 6.47 4.01
N THR A 37 0.85 6.02 3.29
CA THR A 37 0.80 5.86 1.84
C THR A 37 0.10 4.56 1.49
N ILE A 38 -1.22 4.62 1.31
CA ILE A 38 -2.08 3.51 0.93
C ILE A 38 -3.00 3.97 -0.20
N ARG A 39 -3.61 3.01 -0.89
CA ARG A 39 -4.53 3.29 -2.00
C ARG A 39 -3.89 4.23 -3.02
N THR A 40 -2.61 3.99 -3.29
CA THR A 40 -1.78 4.84 -4.11
C THR A 40 -1.23 4.04 -5.28
N MET A 41 -1.20 4.68 -6.45
CA MET A 41 -0.55 4.14 -7.63
C MET A 41 0.73 4.90 -7.86
N VAL A 42 1.78 4.19 -8.25
CA VAL A 42 3.06 4.80 -8.59
C VAL A 42 3.32 4.58 -10.07
N LYS A 43 3.47 5.67 -10.81
CA LYS A 43 3.80 5.62 -12.23
C LYS A 43 5.27 5.95 -12.41
N LYS A 44 5.99 5.06 -13.07
CA LYS A 44 7.40 5.25 -13.40
C LYS A 44 7.61 4.91 -14.87
N GLY A 45 7.85 5.94 -15.70
CA GLY A 45 7.92 5.75 -17.14
C GLY A 45 6.57 5.29 -17.68
N ASN A 46 6.54 4.13 -18.34
CA ASN A 46 5.32 3.55 -18.88
C ASN A 46 4.71 2.48 -17.96
N GLU A 47 5.28 2.29 -16.76
CA GLU A 47 4.82 1.28 -15.83
C GLU A 47 4.04 1.92 -14.68
N VAL A 48 2.98 1.24 -14.24
CA VAL A 48 2.20 1.63 -13.08
C VAL A 48 2.25 0.50 -12.07
N TYR A 49 2.62 0.83 -10.84
CA TYR A 49 2.73 -0.13 -9.76
C TYR A 49 1.56 0.03 -8.81
N LEU A 50 0.90 -1.08 -8.52
CA LEU A 50 -0.19 -1.15 -7.56
C LEU A 50 0.24 -2.06 -6.41
N GLN A 51 -0.08 -1.66 -5.21
CA GLN A 51 0.25 -2.46 -4.04
C GLN A 51 -0.86 -2.32 -2.99
N ALA A 52 -1.16 -3.42 -2.34
CA ALA A 52 -2.13 -3.44 -1.26
C ALA A 52 -1.65 -4.37 -0.15
N GLY A 53 -2.18 -4.16 1.03
CA GLY A 53 -1.88 -5.00 2.17
C GLY A 53 -3.01 -4.94 3.18
N ALA A 54 -2.92 -5.77 4.18
CA ALA A 54 -3.90 -5.84 5.26
C ALA A 54 -3.19 -6.01 6.60
N GLY A 55 -3.80 -5.49 7.65
CA GLY A 55 -3.31 -5.71 9.01
C GLY A 55 -3.59 -7.14 9.44
N ILE A 56 -2.62 -7.76 10.05
CA ILE A 56 -2.70 -9.14 10.53
C ILE A 56 -2.76 -9.14 12.05
N VAL A 57 -3.74 -9.83 12.59
CA VAL A 57 -3.91 -10.02 14.03
C VAL A 57 -4.05 -11.50 14.35
N ALA A 58 -4.11 -11.84 15.64
CA ALA A 58 -4.16 -13.24 16.07
C ALA A 58 -5.34 -14.03 15.48
N ASP A 59 -6.48 -13.38 15.30
CA ASP A 59 -7.69 -14.01 14.77
C ASP A 59 -7.81 -13.92 13.25
N SER A 60 -6.81 -13.39 12.56
CA SER A 60 -6.82 -13.29 11.11
C SER A 60 -6.87 -14.67 10.46
N VAL A 61 -7.68 -14.81 9.40
CA VAL A 61 -7.75 -16.02 8.59
C VAL A 61 -6.97 -15.77 7.30
N PRO A 62 -5.92 -16.53 6.99
CA PRO A 62 -5.04 -16.25 5.85
C PRO A 62 -5.75 -16.06 4.53
N GLU A 63 -6.71 -16.91 4.19
CA GLU A 63 -7.46 -16.80 2.94
C GLU A 63 -8.25 -15.50 2.86
N ASN A 64 -8.90 -15.10 3.95
CA ASN A 64 -9.69 -13.87 3.99
C ASN A 64 -8.81 -12.64 3.84
N GLU A 65 -7.63 -12.64 4.47
CA GLU A 65 -6.68 -11.54 4.34
C GLU A 65 -6.13 -11.43 2.93
N TYR A 66 -5.88 -12.56 2.28
CA TYR A 66 -5.45 -12.59 0.89
C TYR A 66 -6.50 -11.97 -0.03
N TYR A 67 -7.76 -12.36 0.13
CA TYR A 67 -8.86 -11.81 -0.68
C TYR A 67 -9.07 -10.33 -0.42
N GLU A 68 -8.88 -9.87 0.81
CA GLU A 68 -8.94 -8.45 1.13
C GLU A 68 -7.90 -7.65 0.35
N CYS A 69 -6.66 -8.15 0.30
CA CYS A 69 -5.58 -7.53 -0.47
C CYS A 69 -5.92 -7.50 -1.96
N CYS A 70 -6.42 -8.61 -2.52
CA CYS A 70 -6.83 -8.68 -3.91
C CYS A 70 -7.93 -7.69 -4.25
N ASN A 71 -8.92 -7.54 -3.38
CA ASN A 71 -10.02 -6.61 -3.58
C ASN A 71 -9.54 -5.16 -3.58
N LYS A 72 -8.60 -4.82 -2.70
CA LYS A 72 -8.01 -3.48 -2.63
C LYS A 72 -7.23 -3.14 -3.92
N VAL A 73 -6.45 -4.09 -4.43
CA VAL A 73 -5.70 -3.89 -5.68
C VAL A 73 -6.67 -3.77 -6.86
N MET A 74 -7.71 -4.59 -6.91
CA MET A 74 -8.71 -4.53 -7.98
C MET A 74 -9.46 -3.21 -8.00
N ALA A 75 -9.74 -2.63 -6.86
CA ALA A 75 -10.39 -1.32 -6.78
C ALA A 75 -9.53 -0.24 -7.42
N LEU A 76 -8.21 -0.26 -7.20
CA LEU A 76 -7.27 0.67 -7.83
C LEU A 76 -7.14 0.40 -9.33
N ALA A 77 -7.02 -0.85 -9.73
CA ALA A 77 -6.91 -1.24 -11.13
C ALA A 77 -8.15 -0.83 -11.93
N LYS A 78 -9.32 -0.94 -11.33
CA LYS A 78 -10.58 -0.54 -11.95
C LYS A 78 -10.63 0.95 -12.28
N THR A 79 -10.03 1.78 -11.43
CA THR A 79 -9.92 3.22 -11.68
C THR A 79 -9.15 3.51 -12.97
N LEU A 80 -8.04 2.77 -13.21
CA LEU A 80 -7.26 2.92 -14.45
C LEU A 80 -8.06 2.52 -15.68
N VAL A 81 -8.81 1.43 -15.62
CA VAL A 81 -9.63 0.96 -16.75
C VAL A 81 -10.72 1.97 -17.08
N GLU A 82 -11.36 2.54 -16.07
CA GLU A 82 -12.40 3.55 -16.28
C GLU A 82 -11.85 4.81 -16.98
N GLU A 83 -10.64 5.25 -16.63
CA GLU A 83 -9.99 6.38 -17.30
C GLU A 83 -9.71 6.11 -18.78
N GLU A 84 -9.26 4.90 -19.11
CA GLU A 84 -8.99 4.52 -20.51
C GLU A 84 -10.24 4.49 -21.37
N ASN A 85 -11.41 4.29 -20.77
CA ASN A 85 -12.68 4.23 -21.48
C ASN A 85 -13.37 5.59 -21.63
N LEU A 86 -12.77 6.64 -21.09
CA LEU A 86 -13.25 8.00 -21.26
C LEU A 86 -12.64 8.64 -22.50
#